data_a8fe134a2b570d358ce96d9f3d06c192
#
_entry.id   a8fe134a2b570d358ce96d9f3d06c192
#
_cell.length_a   1.000
_cell.length_b   1.000
_cell.length_c   1.000
_cell.angle_alpha   90.00
_cell.angle_beta   90.00
_cell.angle_gamma   90.00
#
_symmetry.space_group_name_H-M   'P 1'
#
loop_
_entity.id
_entity.type
_entity.pdbx_description
1 polymer ?
#
loop_
_entity_poly.entity_id
_entity_poly.type
_entity_poly.pdbx_seq_one_letter_code
_entity_poly.pdbx_strand_id
1 'polypeptide(L)'
;MFTLRQYLTTLADTHGLTKTLGGMEVCRDSRGRMCYTVGNSAIVFRVRHEGHIRSLRCYMHPPRHLAEIYGERLLPQELYLYDSPRSGVWVDVVLGDWIEGATLHEAVAEAAAAEDATRLGQLAAAFDRLAARLTSDDWAHGDLKPENIVVDSSGRLHLIDLDAMYLPAFAGEASPELGTAAFQHPARTIRDFNASLDDYPAALISTALHALALDPTLYVRYPDADGLLFSPQQIRTDEALREAIALFEREGLAVQYRIARLLYAPTPRLFGLPELLAWAARTGGCLLYTSPSP
;
A
#
# COMPACT_ATOMS: atom_id res chain seq x y z
N MET A 1 18.49 -17.00 -7.57
CA MET A 1 18.42 -15.67 -6.98
C MET A 1 18.97 -14.68 -7.99
N PHE A 2 18.14 -13.73 -8.42
CA PHE A 2 18.54 -12.73 -9.42
C PHE A 2 18.88 -11.42 -8.73
N THR A 3 19.72 -10.61 -9.38
CA THR A 3 20.24 -9.36 -8.81
C THR A 3 19.78 -8.16 -9.61
N LEU A 4 19.71 -7.00 -8.96
CA LEU A 4 19.46 -5.71 -9.63
C LEU A 4 20.39 -5.51 -10.84
N ARG A 5 21.68 -5.87 -10.69
CA ARG A 5 22.67 -5.71 -11.76
C ARG A 5 22.33 -6.50 -13.02
N GLN A 6 21.84 -7.76 -12.86
CA GLN A 6 21.43 -8.58 -14.01
C GLN A 6 20.26 -7.93 -14.75
N TYR A 7 19.24 -7.48 -14.02
CA TYR A 7 18.11 -6.76 -14.62
C TYR A 7 18.53 -5.46 -15.31
N LEU A 8 19.36 -4.64 -14.68
CA LEU A 8 19.86 -3.41 -15.29
C LEU A 8 20.66 -3.67 -16.57
N THR A 9 21.46 -4.75 -16.59
CA THR A 9 22.24 -5.12 -17.77
C THR A 9 21.32 -5.57 -18.92
N THR A 10 20.36 -6.45 -18.65
CA THR A 10 19.41 -6.93 -19.67
C THR A 10 18.49 -5.81 -20.18
N LEU A 11 18.00 -4.97 -19.28
CA LEU A 11 17.06 -3.89 -19.62
C LEU A 11 17.75 -2.67 -20.23
N ALA A 12 19.08 -2.62 -20.29
CA ALA A 12 19.83 -1.58 -21.02
C ALA A 12 19.65 -1.72 -22.53
N ASP A 13 19.55 -2.97 -23.02
CA ASP A 13 19.22 -3.30 -24.41
C ASP A 13 18.43 -4.62 -24.41
N THR A 14 17.13 -4.54 -24.69
CA THR A 14 16.20 -5.67 -24.63
C THR A 14 16.14 -6.45 -25.95
N HIS A 15 16.90 -6.07 -26.98
CA HIS A 15 16.86 -6.70 -28.29
C HIS A 15 17.20 -8.20 -28.21
N GLY A 16 16.22 -9.05 -28.58
CA GLY A 16 16.36 -10.51 -28.52
C GLY A 16 16.34 -11.10 -27.12
N LEU A 17 16.09 -10.29 -26.08
CA LEU A 17 16.04 -10.70 -24.66
C LEU A 17 14.63 -10.70 -24.07
N THR A 18 13.62 -10.45 -24.90
CA THR A 18 12.19 -10.55 -24.54
C THR A 18 11.47 -11.44 -25.57
N LYS A 19 10.40 -12.11 -25.15
CA LYS A 19 9.58 -12.95 -26.06
C LYS A 19 8.41 -12.17 -26.65
N THR A 20 7.62 -11.51 -25.80
CA THR A 20 6.40 -10.81 -26.21
C THR A 20 6.53 -9.28 -26.08
N LEU A 21 7.46 -8.79 -25.27
CA LEU A 21 7.69 -7.37 -25.03
C LEU A 21 8.67 -6.74 -26.04
N GLY A 22 8.57 -7.13 -27.31
CA GLY A 22 9.40 -6.57 -28.38
C GLY A 22 9.24 -5.04 -28.46
N GLY A 23 10.36 -4.31 -28.54
CA GLY A 23 10.36 -2.84 -28.61
C GLY A 23 10.03 -2.14 -27.27
N MET A 24 9.98 -2.86 -26.16
CA MET A 24 9.87 -2.26 -24.83
C MET A 24 11.15 -1.48 -24.49
N GLU A 25 10.97 -0.28 -23.93
CA GLU A 25 12.06 0.59 -23.49
C GLU A 25 11.87 0.98 -22.01
N VAL A 26 12.94 0.92 -21.22
CA VAL A 26 12.91 1.45 -19.85
C VAL A 26 12.93 2.97 -19.89
N CYS A 27 11.98 3.61 -19.21
CA CYS A 27 11.95 5.06 -19.06
C CYS A 27 13.19 5.55 -18.31
N ARG A 28 13.67 6.73 -18.70
CA ARG A 28 14.86 7.35 -18.07
C ARG A 28 14.51 8.73 -17.51
N ASP A 29 15.17 9.08 -16.42
CA ASP A 29 15.08 10.43 -15.83
C ASP A 29 15.84 11.47 -16.68
N SER A 30 15.78 12.73 -16.25
CA SER A 30 16.47 13.86 -16.90
C SER A 30 18.00 13.71 -16.94
N ARG A 31 18.58 12.79 -16.15
CA ARG A 31 20.01 12.47 -16.10
C ARG A 31 20.35 11.20 -16.89
N GLY A 32 19.40 10.63 -17.62
CA GLY A 32 19.55 9.40 -18.40
C GLY A 32 19.58 8.11 -17.59
N ARG A 33 19.27 8.13 -16.29
CA ARG A 33 19.21 6.94 -15.45
C ARG A 33 17.88 6.26 -15.60
N MET A 34 17.86 4.93 -15.60
CA MET A 34 16.62 4.14 -15.63
C MET A 34 15.72 4.47 -14.43
N CYS A 35 14.43 4.59 -14.68
CA CYS A 35 13.43 4.81 -13.64
C CYS A 35 12.97 3.47 -13.08
N TYR A 36 13.31 3.18 -11.82
CA TYR A 36 12.87 1.98 -11.11
C TYR A 36 12.82 2.20 -9.60
N THR A 37 12.06 1.34 -8.93
CA THR A 37 12.00 1.22 -7.47
C THR A 37 12.43 -0.18 -7.06
N VAL A 38 13.20 -0.30 -5.98
CA VAL A 38 13.66 -1.59 -5.43
C VAL A 38 12.90 -1.88 -4.16
N GLY A 39 12.15 -3.01 -4.16
CA GLY A 39 11.54 -3.59 -2.98
C GLY A 39 12.36 -4.78 -2.43
N ASN A 40 11.82 -5.47 -1.44
CA ASN A 40 12.48 -6.61 -0.82
C ASN A 40 12.57 -7.83 -1.75
N SER A 41 11.52 -8.13 -2.50
CA SER A 41 11.40 -9.30 -3.37
C SER A 41 11.56 -8.97 -4.86
N ALA A 42 11.23 -7.74 -5.26
CA ALA A 42 11.13 -7.33 -6.65
C ALA A 42 11.69 -5.93 -6.92
N ILE A 43 11.99 -5.70 -8.19
CA ILE A 43 12.34 -4.39 -8.75
C ILE A 43 11.22 -4.04 -9.73
N VAL A 44 10.67 -2.84 -9.62
CA VAL A 44 9.62 -2.34 -10.52
C VAL A 44 10.21 -1.25 -11.40
N PHE A 45 10.30 -1.53 -12.71
CA PHE A 45 10.77 -0.57 -13.70
C PHE A 45 9.58 0.15 -14.34
N ARG A 46 9.75 1.45 -14.56
CA ARG A 46 8.84 2.22 -15.41
C ARG A 46 9.28 2.02 -16.86
N VAL A 47 8.41 1.43 -17.67
CA VAL A 47 8.72 1.09 -19.06
C VAL A 47 7.71 1.71 -20.01
N ARG A 48 8.13 1.90 -21.28
CA ARG A 48 7.24 2.21 -22.38
C ARG A 48 7.09 0.96 -23.25
N HIS A 49 5.85 0.54 -23.48
CA HIS A 49 5.52 -0.58 -24.36
C HIS A 49 4.25 -0.25 -25.14
N GLU A 50 4.24 -0.46 -26.44
CA GLU A 50 3.11 -0.16 -27.34
C GLU A 50 2.54 1.26 -27.15
N GLY A 51 3.41 2.26 -26.93
CA GLY A 51 3.03 3.65 -26.72
C GLY A 51 2.53 4.01 -25.33
N HIS A 52 2.33 3.04 -24.44
CA HIS A 52 1.83 3.23 -23.07
C HIS A 52 2.95 3.14 -22.04
N ILE A 53 2.79 3.88 -20.95
CA ILE A 53 3.67 3.74 -19.78
C ILE A 53 3.13 2.59 -18.92
N ARG A 54 4.01 1.64 -18.58
CA ARG A 54 3.68 0.41 -17.85
C ARG A 54 4.64 0.21 -16.69
N SER A 55 4.26 -0.61 -15.74
CA SER A 55 5.12 -1.14 -14.69
C SER A 55 5.60 -2.53 -15.07
N LEU A 56 6.91 -2.74 -15.12
CA LEU A 56 7.52 -4.05 -15.29
C LEU A 56 8.10 -4.51 -13.96
N ARG A 57 7.45 -5.48 -13.32
CA ARG A 57 7.91 -6.07 -12.06
C ARG A 57 8.80 -7.27 -12.35
N CYS A 58 10.02 -7.19 -11.84
CA CYS A 58 11.09 -8.17 -12.02
C CYS A 58 11.49 -8.74 -10.65
N TYR A 59 11.40 -10.04 -10.48
CA TYR A 59 11.59 -10.67 -9.16
C TYR A 59 13.04 -11.09 -8.90
N MET A 60 13.60 -10.62 -7.81
CA MET A 60 14.85 -11.15 -7.24
C MET A 60 14.56 -12.48 -6.51
N HIS A 61 13.40 -12.53 -5.84
CA HIS A 61 12.87 -13.70 -5.15
C HIS A 61 11.37 -13.79 -5.47
N PRO A 62 10.98 -14.61 -6.48
CA PRO A 62 9.58 -14.71 -6.86
C PRO A 62 8.76 -15.30 -5.70
N PRO A 63 7.65 -14.67 -5.32
CA PRO A 63 6.71 -15.24 -4.36
C PRO A 63 6.00 -16.45 -4.96
N ARG A 64 5.26 -17.17 -4.11
CA ARG A 64 4.37 -18.23 -4.56
C ARG A 64 3.14 -17.62 -5.23
N HIS A 65 2.44 -18.42 -6.04
CA HIS A 65 1.11 -18.09 -6.56
C HIS A 65 1.04 -16.86 -7.47
N LEU A 66 2.14 -16.52 -8.16
CA LEU A 66 2.17 -15.38 -9.07
C LEU A 66 1.07 -15.44 -10.14
N ALA A 67 0.75 -16.62 -10.65
CA ALA A 67 -0.26 -16.82 -11.68
C ALA A 67 -1.66 -16.51 -11.15
N GLU A 68 -1.96 -16.94 -9.93
CA GLU A 68 -3.24 -16.70 -9.28
C GLU A 68 -3.41 -15.22 -8.89
N ILE A 69 -2.33 -14.57 -8.42
CA ILE A 69 -2.35 -13.16 -8.00
C ILE A 69 -2.43 -12.22 -9.22
N TYR A 70 -1.64 -12.47 -10.25
CA TYR A 70 -1.49 -11.52 -11.35
C TYR A 70 -2.23 -11.90 -12.62
N GLY A 71 -2.66 -13.18 -12.76
CA GLY A 71 -3.40 -13.64 -13.93
C GLY A 71 -2.69 -13.32 -15.24
N GLU A 72 -3.40 -12.72 -16.18
CA GLU A 72 -2.89 -12.35 -17.52
C GLU A 72 -1.74 -11.31 -17.48
N ARG A 73 -1.54 -10.62 -16.37
CA ARG A 73 -0.41 -9.69 -16.19
C ARG A 73 0.93 -10.41 -15.97
N LEU A 74 0.90 -11.68 -15.54
CA LEU A 74 2.09 -12.50 -15.46
C LEU A 74 2.48 -12.97 -16.86
N LEU A 75 3.71 -12.65 -17.25
CA LEU A 75 4.32 -13.10 -18.50
C LEU A 75 5.38 -14.15 -18.18
N PRO A 76 5.06 -15.44 -18.38
CA PRO A 76 5.97 -16.52 -17.98
C PRO A 76 7.17 -16.58 -18.93
N GLN A 77 8.36 -16.73 -18.36
CA GLN A 77 9.62 -16.84 -19.13
C GLN A 77 9.79 -15.73 -20.17
N GLU A 78 9.46 -14.51 -19.82
CA GLU A 78 9.42 -13.38 -20.75
C GLU A 78 10.78 -12.73 -20.96
N LEU A 79 11.58 -12.57 -19.90
CA LEU A 79 12.82 -11.82 -19.93
C LEU A 79 14.02 -12.76 -19.76
N TYR A 80 15.05 -12.64 -20.63
CA TYR A 80 16.28 -13.42 -20.54
C TYR A 80 17.31 -12.71 -19.67
N LEU A 81 17.76 -13.38 -18.61
CA LEU A 81 18.83 -12.88 -17.73
C LEU A 81 20.09 -13.69 -17.91
N TYR A 82 21.21 -13.00 -18.12
CA TYR A 82 22.53 -13.65 -18.13
C TYR A 82 22.99 -13.99 -16.71
N ASP A 83 23.37 -15.23 -16.47
CA ASP A 83 24.06 -15.70 -15.27
C ASP A 83 25.57 -15.75 -15.48
N SER A 84 26.02 -15.88 -16.74
CA SER A 84 27.40 -15.82 -17.19
C SER A 84 27.46 -15.26 -18.63
N PRO A 85 28.65 -14.93 -19.17
CA PRO A 85 28.78 -14.43 -20.54
C PRO A 85 28.26 -15.35 -21.66
N ARG A 86 28.01 -16.64 -21.33
CA ARG A 86 27.59 -17.66 -22.32
C ARG A 86 26.30 -18.39 -21.94
N SER A 87 25.71 -18.06 -20.81
CA SER A 87 24.55 -18.75 -20.28
C SER A 87 23.62 -17.80 -19.54
N GLY A 88 22.34 -18.14 -19.51
CA GLY A 88 21.32 -17.39 -18.80
C GLY A 88 20.03 -18.17 -18.76
N VAL A 89 19.01 -17.53 -18.22
CA VAL A 89 17.68 -18.13 -17.99
C VAL A 89 16.58 -17.16 -18.31
N TRP A 90 15.50 -17.70 -18.85
CA TRP A 90 14.26 -16.97 -19.02
C TRP A 90 13.52 -16.89 -17.69
N VAL A 91 13.12 -15.70 -17.31
CA VAL A 91 12.42 -15.43 -16.04
C VAL A 91 11.03 -14.84 -16.27
N ASP A 92 10.16 -15.11 -15.32
CA ASP A 92 8.83 -14.54 -15.29
C ASP A 92 8.91 -13.06 -14.89
N VAL A 93 8.04 -12.24 -15.49
CA VAL A 93 7.84 -10.85 -15.13
C VAL A 93 6.36 -10.53 -15.05
N VAL A 94 5.99 -9.48 -14.35
CA VAL A 94 4.61 -8.98 -14.32
C VAL A 94 4.58 -7.62 -15.01
N LEU A 95 3.71 -7.49 -16.03
CA LEU A 95 3.47 -6.23 -16.72
C LEU A 95 2.11 -5.66 -16.26
N GLY A 96 2.15 -4.54 -15.56
CA GLY A 96 0.97 -3.84 -15.07
C GLY A 96 0.86 -2.43 -15.61
N ASP A 97 -0.19 -1.73 -15.19
CA ASP A 97 -0.29 -0.30 -15.44
C ASP A 97 0.69 0.47 -14.54
N TRP A 98 1.26 1.55 -15.09
CA TRP A 98 1.97 2.52 -14.27
C TRP A 98 0.98 3.57 -13.78
N ILE A 99 0.82 3.68 -12.48
CA ILE A 99 -0.07 4.66 -11.88
C ILE A 99 0.75 5.89 -11.54
N GLU A 100 0.43 7.02 -12.19
CA GLU A 100 1.07 8.30 -11.90
C GLU A 100 0.45 8.91 -10.64
N GLY A 101 1.29 9.28 -9.69
CA GLY A 101 0.87 9.90 -8.44
C GLY A 101 1.94 9.77 -7.36
N ALA A 102 1.68 10.40 -6.22
CA ALA A 102 2.45 10.22 -5.00
C ALA A 102 1.90 9.02 -4.21
N THR A 103 2.72 8.38 -3.40
CA THR A 103 2.22 7.43 -2.41
C THR A 103 1.32 8.16 -1.40
N LEU A 104 0.42 7.42 -0.74
CA LEU A 104 -0.39 8.00 0.33
C LEU A 104 0.49 8.56 1.45
N HIS A 105 1.63 7.90 1.73
CA HIS A 105 2.61 8.38 2.70
C HIS A 105 3.15 9.78 2.31
N GLU A 106 3.63 9.93 1.06
CA GLU A 106 4.13 11.21 0.54
C GLU A 106 3.05 12.29 0.53
N ALA A 107 1.82 11.95 0.10
CA ALA A 107 0.70 12.89 0.05
C ALA A 107 0.29 13.37 1.46
N VAL A 108 0.33 12.49 2.46
CA VAL A 108 0.05 12.85 3.87
C VAL A 108 1.17 13.71 4.42
N ALA A 109 2.44 13.35 4.18
CA ALA A 109 3.59 14.13 4.65
C ALA A 109 3.57 15.56 4.08
N GLU A 110 3.29 15.70 2.78
CA GLU A 110 3.15 17.02 2.12
C GLU A 110 2.01 17.84 2.72
N ALA A 111 0.82 17.24 2.86
CA ALA A 111 -0.35 17.92 3.41
C ALA A 111 -0.17 18.29 4.88
N ALA A 112 0.46 17.43 5.69
CA ALA A 112 0.75 17.71 7.10
C ALA A 112 1.80 18.82 7.24
N ALA A 113 2.85 18.83 6.42
CA ALA A 113 3.86 19.89 6.41
C ALA A 113 3.29 21.25 5.99
N ALA A 114 2.24 21.26 5.16
CA ALA A 114 1.50 22.45 4.76
C ALA A 114 0.36 22.82 5.74
N GLU A 115 0.14 22.04 6.79
CA GLU A 115 -1.02 22.13 7.71
C GLU A 115 -2.37 22.15 6.97
N ASP A 116 -2.44 21.44 5.80
CA ASP A 116 -3.64 21.38 4.96
C ASP A 116 -4.65 20.34 5.50
N ALA A 117 -5.39 20.72 6.52
CA ALA A 117 -6.45 19.90 7.12
C ALA A 117 -7.53 19.48 6.10
N THR A 118 -7.80 20.32 5.09
CA THR A 118 -8.77 20.00 4.03
C THR A 118 -8.27 18.85 3.17
N ARG A 119 -7.01 18.90 2.74
CA ARG A 119 -6.38 17.81 1.95
C ARG A 119 -6.29 16.52 2.75
N LEU A 120 -5.90 16.59 4.03
CA LEU A 120 -5.88 15.43 4.94
C LEU A 120 -7.28 14.83 5.10
N GLY A 121 -8.31 15.62 5.23
CA GLY A 121 -9.70 15.16 5.27
C GLY A 121 -10.15 14.47 3.98
N GLN A 122 -9.72 14.99 2.81
CA GLN A 122 -9.99 14.34 1.52
C GLN A 122 -9.30 12.97 1.41
N LEU A 123 -8.04 12.87 1.85
CA LEU A 123 -7.29 11.62 1.89
C LEU A 123 -7.95 10.60 2.85
N ALA A 124 -8.37 11.04 4.04
CA ALA A 124 -9.10 10.22 5.01
C ALA A 124 -10.39 9.64 4.41
N ALA A 125 -11.22 10.50 3.79
CA ALA A 125 -12.46 10.05 3.16
C ALA A 125 -12.22 9.13 1.95
N ALA A 126 -11.16 9.36 1.17
CA ALA A 126 -10.79 8.47 0.06
C ALA A 126 -10.31 7.12 0.59
N PHE A 127 -9.53 7.12 1.67
CA PHE A 127 -9.05 5.89 2.31
C PHE A 127 -10.20 5.08 2.94
N ASP A 128 -11.13 5.70 3.64
CA ASP A 128 -12.29 5.01 4.21
C ASP A 128 -13.10 4.27 3.13
N ARG A 129 -13.27 4.88 1.94
CA ARG A 129 -13.94 4.21 0.80
C ARG A 129 -13.15 3.02 0.28
N LEU A 130 -11.83 3.10 0.22
CA LEU A 130 -10.96 1.99 -0.15
C LEU A 130 -11.03 0.88 0.91
N ALA A 131 -10.82 1.22 2.17
CA ALA A 131 -10.79 0.30 3.30
C ALA A 131 -12.14 -0.41 3.50
N ALA A 132 -13.28 0.30 3.36
CA ALA A 132 -14.61 -0.29 3.44
C ALA A 132 -14.84 -1.38 2.39
N ARG A 133 -14.32 -1.20 1.16
CA ARG A 133 -14.38 -2.23 0.12
C ARG A 133 -13.46 -3.39 0.47
N LEU A 134 -12.18 -3.09 0.76
CA LEU A 134 -11.16 -4.09 1.02
C LEU A 134 -11.53 -5.02 2.18
N THR A 135 -12.04 -4.48 3.29
CA THR A 135 -12.45 -5.27 4.47
C THR A 135 -13.79 -6.00 4.31
N SER A 136 -14.53 -5.73 3.22
CA SER A 136 -15.80 -6.42 2.89
C SER A 136 -15.61 -7.51 1.84
N ASP A 137 -14.47 -7.52 1.15
CA ASP A 137 -14.14 -8.50 0.12
C ASP A 137 -13.63 -9.81 0.75
N ASP A 138 -13.57 -10.87 -0.05
CA ASP A 138 -13.07 -12.20 0.34
C ASP A 138 -11.57 -12.38 0.14
N TRP A 139 -10.86 -11.33 -0.28
CA TRP A 139 -9.42 -11.26 -0.43
C TRP A 139 -8.82 -10.17 0.46
N ALA A 140 -7.50 -10.19 0.65
CA ALA A 140 -6.80 -9.16 1.38
C ALA A 140 -5.47 -8.82 0.70
N HIS A 141 -5.00 -7.58 0.86
CA HIS A 141 -3.72 -7.12 0.34
C HIS A 141 -2.52 -7.77 1.06
N GLY A 142 -2.65 -7.97 2.37
CA GLY A 142 -1.66 -8.67 3.20
C GLY A 142 -0.48 -7.83 3.67
N ASP A 143 -0.11 -6.74 2.97
CA ASP A 143 0.85 -5.72 3.39
C ASP A 143 0.29 -4.31 3.13
N LEU A 144 -0.93 -4.05 3.63
CA LEU A 144 -1.57 -2.75 3.49
C LEU A 144 -0.81 -1.70 4.32
N LYS A 145 -0.25 -0.70 3.62
CA LYS A 145 0.46 0.45 4.19
C LYS A 145 0.41 1.64 3.23
N PRO A 146 0.64 2.87 3.70
CA PRO A 146 0.55 4.06 2.87
C PRO A 146 1.49 4.09 1.65
N GLU A 147 2.66 3.43 1.73
CA GLU A 147 3.60 3.32 0.60
C GLU A 147 3.09 2.40 -0.51
N ASN A 148 2.17 1.47 -0.19
CA ASN A 148 1.54 0.56 -1.14
C ASN A 148 0.21 1.09 -1.71
N ILE A 149 -0.05 2.38 -1.51
CA ILE A 149 -1.24 3.09 -2.01
C ILE A 149 -0.79 4.32 -2.79
N VAL A 150 -1.12 4.41 -4.08
CA VAL A 150 -0.83 5.58 -4.92
C VAL A 150 -2.07 6.47 -5.01
N VAL A 151 -1.88 7.76 -4.81
CA VAL A 151 -2.90 8.81 -4.95
C VAL A 151 -2.76 9.44 -6.33
N ASP A 152 -3.69 9.20 -7.23
CA ASP A 152 -3.65 9.81 -8.56
C ASP A 152 -4.07 11.30 -8.55
N SER A 153 -3.92 11.95 -9.70
CA SER A 153 -4.26 13.38 -9.86
C SER A 153 -5.73 13.72 -9.59
N SER A 154 -6.63 12.73 -9.62
CA SER A 154 -8.05 12.89 -9.27
C SER A 154 -8.33 12.68 -7.78
N GLY A 155 -7.32 12.29 -6.99
CA GLY A 155 -7.45 11.91 -5.58
C GLY A 155 -7.98 10.49 -5.36
N ARG A 156 -8.02 9.65 -6.40
CA ARG A 156 -8.38 8.24 -6.29
C ARG A 156 -7.19 7.46 -5.76
N LEU A 157 -7.46 6.48 -4.89
CA LEU A 157 -6.45 5.59 -4.31
C LEU A 157 -6.36 4.27 -5.09
N HIS A 158 -5.13 3.86 -5.38
CA HIS A 158 -4.81 2.63 -6.10
C HIS A 158 -3.86 1.78 -5.27
N LEU A 159 -4.21 0.52 -5.04
CA LEU A 159 -3.34 -0.45 -4.40
C LEU A 159 -2.25 -0.91 -5.37
N ILE A 160 -1.03 -1.01 -4.89
CA ILE A 160 0.13 -1.57 -5.59
C ILE A 160 0.80 -2.61 -4.70
N ASP A 161 1.70 -3.42 -5.27
CA ASP A 161 2.48 -4.42 -4.52
C ASP A 161 1.61 -5.53 -3.88
N LEU A 162 1.00 -6.36 -4.73
CA LEU A 162 0.06 -7.40 -4.33
C LEU A 162 0.74 -8.73 -3.94
N ASP A 163 2.07 -8.78 -3.78
CA ASP A 163 2.84 -10.03 -3.59
C ASP A 163 2.47 -10.80 -2.30
N ALA A 164 1.95 -10.10 -1.28
CA ALA A 164 1.50 -10.68 0.00
C ALA A 164 0.01 -11.03 0.03
N MET A 165 -0.69 -10.91 -1.10
CA MET A 165 -2.14 -11.01 -1.20
C MET A 165 -2.66 -12.37 -0.72
N TYR A 166 -3.75 -12.34 0.02
CA TYR A 166 -4.59 -13.50 0.27
C TYR A 166 -5.72 -13.58 -0.76
N LEU A 167 -5.93 -14.75 -1.33
CA LEU A 167 -7.11 -15.10 -2.12
C LEU A 167 -7.81 -16.32 -1.49
N PRO A 168 -9.13 -16.52 -1.67
CA PRO A 168 -9.85 -17.70 -1.16
C PRO A 168 -9.23 -19.04 -1.56
N ALA A 169 -8.56 -19.07 -2.72
CA ALA A 169 -7.83 -20.25 -3.20
C ALA A 169 -6.66 -20.67 -2.28
N PHE A 170 -6.15 -19.76 -1.44
CA PHE A 170 -5.03 -20.01 -0.51
C PHE A 170 -5.50 -20.36 0.91
N ALA A 171 -6.80 -20.64 1.09
CA ALA A 171 -7.35 -20.97 2.39
C ALA A 171 -6.65 -22.18 3.02
N GLY A 172 -6.17 -22.01 4.26
CA GLY A 172 -5.42 -23.04 5.00
C GLY A 172 -3.91 -23.03 4.77
N GLU A 173 -3.40 -22.19 3.89
CA GLU A 173 -1.95 -21.97 3.74
C GLU A 173 -1.40 -21.03 4.81
N ALA A 174 -0.08 -21.00 4.93
CA ALA A 174 0.62 -20.00 5.73
C ALA A 174 0.91 -18.74 4.90
N SER A 175 0.78 -17.57 5.51
CA SER A 175 1.15 -16.30 4.88
C SER A 175 2.60 -16.35 4.39
N PRO A 176 2.89 -15.87 3.17
CA PRO A 176 4.26 -15.83 2.65
C PRO A 176 5.14 -14.88 3.45
N GLU A 177 4.55 -13.85 4.06
CA GLU A 177 5.23 -12.85 4.88
C GLU A 177 4.27 -12.26 5.93
N LEU A 178 4.83 -11.53 6.91
CA LEU A 178 4.03 -10.90 7.97
C LEU A 178 3.61 -9.46 7.62
N GLY A 179 4.04 -8.94 6.48
CA GLY A 179 3.86 -7.54 6.13
C GLY A 179 4.75 -6.61 6.97
N THR A 180 4.55 -5.30 6.78
CA THR A 180 5.34 -4.26 7.45
C THR A 180 4.91 -4.09 8.90
N ALA A 181 5.81 -4.37 9.86
CA ALA A 181 5.49 -4.41 11.29
C ALA A 181 4.86 -3.12 11.84
N ALA A 182 5.20 -1.96 11.27
CA ALA A 182 4.63 -0.67 11.65
C ALA A 182 3.12 -0.53 11.35
N PHE A 183 2.54 -1.45 10.56
CA PHE A 183 1.13 -1.46 10.21
C PHE A 183 0.41 -2.74 10.63
N GLN A 184 1.12 -3.71 11.21
CA GLN A 184 0.54 -5.01 11.55
C GLN A 184 0.25 -5.14 13.03
N HIS A 185 -0.83 -5.86 13.34
CA HIS A 185 -1.16 -6.20 14.74
C HIS A 185 -0.01 -7.00 15.39
N PRO A 186 0.44 -6.66 16.61
CA PRO A 186 1.58 -7.33 17.25
C PRO A 186 1.42 -8.85 17.44
N ALA A 187 0.18 -9.33 17.54
CA ALA A 187 -0.11 -10.76 17.67
C ALA A 187 -0.27 -11.49 16.32
N ARG A 188 -0.10 -10.81 15.17
CA ARG A 188 -0.17 -11.45 13.85
C ARG A 188 0.92 -12.51 13.71
N THR A 189 0.52 -13.66 13.18
CA THR A 189 1.41 -14.79 12.86
C THR A 189 1.23 -15.21 11.40
N ILE A 190 2.09 -16.07 10.90
CA ILE A 190 1.96 -16.64 9.55
C ILE A 190 0.67 -17.50 9.38
N ARG A 191 0.02 -17.89 10.47
CA ARG A 191 -1.25 -18.63 10.44
C ARG A 191 -2.47 -17.74 10.24
N ASP A 192 -2.31 -16.44 10.44
CA ASP A 192 -3.36 -15.44 10.22
C ASP A 192 -3.38 -15.04 8.72
N PHE A 193 -3.56 -16.04 7.82
CA PHE A 193 -3.64 -15.84 6.39
C PHE A 193 -5.07 -16.05 5.92
N ASN A 194 -5.83 -14.96 5.84
CA ASN A 194 -7.25 -14.94 5.53
C ASN A 194 -7.71 -13.53 5.09
N ALA A 195 -8.99 -13.39 4.73
CA ALA A 195 -9.55 -12.13 4.23
C ALA A 195 -9.54 -10.96 5.24
N SER A 196 -9.34 -11.23 6.55
CA SER A 196 -9.27 -10.16 7.56
C SER A 196 -7.85 -9.63 7.83
N LEU A 197 -6.86 -9.99 6.98
CA LEU A 197 -5.48 -9.53 7.14
C LEU A 197 -5.34 -8.01 7.20
N ASP A 198 -6.20 -7.32 6.45
CA ASP A 198 -6.14 -5.87 6.33
C ASP A 198 -7.00 -5.13 7.36
N ASP A 199 -7.70 -5.82 8.26
CA ASP A 199 -8.52 -5.17 9.29
C ASP A 199 -7.71 -4.19 10.14
N TYR A 200 -6.61 -4.68 10.72
CA TYR A 200 -5.82 -3.85 11.64
C TYR A 200 -5.13 -2.67 10.94
N PRO A 201 -4.40 -2.87 9.82
CA PRO A 201 -3.81 -1.74 9.10
C PRO A 201 -4.87 -0.75 8.57
N ALA A 202 -6.05 -1.22 8.15
CA ALA A 202 -7.13 -0.33 7.72
C ALA A 202 -7.63 0.55 8.87
N ALA A 203 -7.85 -0.01 10.06
CA ALA A 203 -8.25 0.75 11.25
C ALA A 203 -7.15 1.74 11.67
N LEU A 204 -5.87 1.31 11.63
CA LEU A 204 -4.72 2.14 12.01
C LEU A 204 -4.59 3.36 11.10
N ILE A 205 -4.59 3.15 9.78
CA ILE A 205 -4.42 4.22 8.78
C ILE A 205 -5.63 5.16 8.79
N SER A 206 -6.88 4.63 8.85
CA SER A 206 -8.08 5.46 8.95
C SER A 206 -8.04 6.35 10.20
N THR A 207 -7.67 5.79 11.36
CA THR A 207 -7.55 6.56 12.61
C THR A 207 -6.50 7.66 12.48
N ALA A 208 -5.33 7.37 11.93
CA ALA A 208 -4.25 8.34 11.76
C ALA A 208 -4.68 9.50 10.82
N LEU A 209 -5.27 9.18 9.66
CA LEU A 209 -5.70 10.18 8.70
C LEU A 209 -6.77 11.13 9.27
N HIS A 210 -7.74 10.59 9.99
CA HIS A 210 -8.77 11.43 10.64
C HIS A 210 -8.21 12.29 11.78
N ALA A 211 -7.26 11.76 12.56
CA ALA A 211 -6.59 12.55 13.60
C ALA A 211 -5.79 13.70 12.99
N LEU A 212 -5.02 13.43 11.94
CA LEU A 212 -4.27 14.44 11.19
C LEU A 212 -5.17 15.49 10.50
N ALA A 213 -6.34 15.09 10.02
CA ALA A 213 -7.32 16.02 9.45
C ALA A 213 -7.89 16.99 10.49
N LEU A 214 -7.96 16.60 11.77
CA LEU A 214 -8.37 17.47 12.86
C LEU A 214 -7.23 18.33 13.40
N ASP A 215 -6.03 17.77 13.47
CA ASP A 215 -4.83 18.43 13.96
C ASP A 215 -3.59 17.97 13.16
N PRO A 216 -3.24 18.66 12.07
CA PRO A 216 -2.06 18.33 11.26
C PRO A 216 -0.74 18.37 12.06
N THR A 217 -0.68 19.13 13.16
CA THR A 217 0.54 19.26 13.97
C THR A 217 0.92 17.96 14.69
N LEU A 218 -0.01 17.01 14.81
CA LEU A 218 0.27 15.67 15.36
C LEU A 218 1.40 14.97 14.58
N TYR A 219 1.50 15.20 13.27
CA TYR A 219 2.52 14.59 12.43
C TYR A 219 3.96 14.96 12.87
N VAL A 220 4.15 16.21 13.30
CA VAL A 220 5.45 16.70 13.78
C VAL A 220 5.66 16.36 15.26
N ARG A 221 4.59 16.38 16.07
CA ARG A 221 4.67 16.09 17.51
C ARG A 221 4.93 14.63 17.82
N TYR A 222 4.46 13.73 16.96
CA TYR A 222 4.59 12.29 17.12
C TYR A 222 5.24 11.65 15.90
N PRO A 223 6.54 11.94 15.64
CA PRO A 223 7.23 11.39 14.49
C PRO A 223 7.40 9.88 14.66
N ASP A 224 6.95 9.12 13.67
CA ASP A 224 7.19 7.68 13.56
C ASP A 224 7.96 7.41 12.25
N ALA A 225 9.19 6.93 12.36
CA ALA A 225 10.07 6.74 11.22
C ALA A 225 9.59 5.63 10.28
N ASP A 226 8.90 4.62 10.80
CA ASP A 226 8.47 3.43 10.06
C ASP A 226 6.96 3.36 9.85
N GLY A 227 6.20 4.22 10.56
CA GLY A 227 4.75 4.25 10.54
C GLY A 227 4.17 5.55 9.98
N LEU A 228 2.90 5.82 10.30
CA LEU A 228 2.22 7.05 9.91
C LEU A 228 2.06 8.03 11.10
N LEU A 229 1.61 7.54 12.24
CA LEU A 229 1.39 8.31 13.46
C LEU A 229 1.47 7.46 14.73
N PHE A 230 1.10 6.17 14.66
CA PHE A 230 0.99 5.28 15.81
C PHE A 230 1.92 4.09 15.68
N SER A 231 2.44 3.61 16.82
CA SER A 231 3.25 2.40 16.90
C SER A 231 2.42 1.20 17.36
N PRO A 232 2.10 0.22 16.50
CA PRO A 232 1.37 -0.99 16.87
C PRO A 232 2.00 -1.75 18.04
N GLN A 233 3.33 -1.77 18.09
CA GLN A 233 4.07 -2.48 19.14
C GLN A 233 3.88 -1.86 20.55
N GLN A 234 3.51 -0.59 20.58
CA GLN A 234 3.26 0.16 21.83
C GLN A 234 1.82 0.69 21.91
N ILE A 235 0.90 0.14 21.13
CA ILE A 235 -0.45 0.70 20.91
C ILE A 235 -1.21 0.99 22.22
N ARG A 236 -1.01 0.19 23.29
CA ARG A 236 -1.67 0.38 24.58
C ARG A 236 -1.16 1.58 25.37
N THR A 237 0.05 2.02 25.12
CA THR A 237 0.72 3.15 25.79
C THR A 237 0.99 4.30 24.83
N ASP A 238 0.60 4.16 23.57
CA ASP A 238 0.83 5.15 22.52
C ASP A 238 0.09 6.46 22.85
N GLU A 239 0.85 7.54 22.98
CA GLU A 239 0.31 8.86 23.36
C GLU A 239 -0.43 9.52 22.21
N ALA A 240 0.04 9.35 20.97
CA ALA A 240 -0.62 9.89 19.80
C ALA A 240 -2.00 9.26 19.60
N LEU A 241 -2.14 7.92 19.83
CA LEU A 241 -3.44 7.27 19.74
C LEU A 241 -4.39 7.75 20.84
N ARG A 242 -3.88 7.94 22.07
CA ARG A 242 -4.71 8.49 23.17
C ARG A 242 -5.20 9.90 22.85
N GLU A 243 -4.34 10.73 22.30
CA GLU A 243 -4.73 12.09 21.85
C GLU A 243 -5.74 12.03 20.71
N ALA A 244 -5.55 11.19 19.70
CA ALA A 244 -6.51 10.99 18.61
C ALA A 244 -7.89 10.58 19.12
N ILE A 245 -7.96 9.63 20.07
CA ILE A 245 -9.22 9.19 20.69
C ILE A 245 -9.90 10.35 21.44
N ALA A 246 -9.14 11.15 22.19
CA ALA A 246 -9.68 12.32 22.89
C ALA A 246 -10.16 13.41 21.93
N LEU A 247 -9.47 13.61 20.79
CA LEU A 247 -9.93 14.49 19.72
C LEU A 247 -11.27 14.03 19.17
N PHE A 248 -11.40 12.75 18.82
CA PHE A 248 -12.66 12.22 18.26
C PHE A 248 -13.83 12.34 19.24
N GLU A 249 -13.58 12.10 20.54
CA GLU A 249 -14.60 12.26 21.57
C GLU A 249 -15.03 13.73 21.70
N ARG A 250 -14.09 14.66 21.74
CA ARG A 250 -14.35 16.10 21.84
C ARG A 250 -15.13 16.63 20.64
N GLU A 251 -14.80 16.17 19.42
CA GLU A 251 -15.45 16.57 18.18
C GLU A 251 -16.74 15.79 17.88
N GLY A 252 -17.13 14.85 18.75
CA GLY A 252 -18.34 14.04 18.59
C GLY A 252 -18.26 13.02 17.43
N LEU A 253 -17.05 12.64 17.01
CA LEU A 253 -16.80 11.70 15.89
C LEU A 253 -16.93 10.25 16.35
N ALA A 254 -18.17 9.83 16.65
CA ALA A 254 -18.45 8.53 17.26
C ALA A 254 -17.95 7.33 16.45
N VAL A 255 -17.95 7.42 15.11
CA VAL A 255 -17.47 6.32 14.23
C VAL A 255 -15.96 6.20 14.34
N GLN A 256 -15.23 7.30 14.16
CA GLN A 256 -13.76 7.35 14.26
C GLN A 256 -13.27 6.94 15.65
N TYR A 257 -13.97 7.40 16.71
CA TYR A 257 -13.73 6.95 18.08
C TYR A 257 -13.83 5.43 18.19
N ARG A 258 -14.89 4.82 17.62
CA ARG A 258 -15.08 3.36 17.70
C ARG A 258 -14.02 2.62 16.89
N ILE A 259 -13.64 3.09 15.70
CA ILE A 259 -12.56 2.50 14.90
C ILE A 259 -11.24 2.55 15.67
N ALA A 260 -10.88 3.71 16.22
CA ALA A 260 -9.66 3.87 17.04
C ALA A 260 -9.61 2.93 18.24
N ARG A 261 -10.76 2.72 18.90
CA ARG A 261 -10.88 1.79 20.04
C ARG A 261 -10.65 0.32 19.67
N LEU A 262 -10.94 -0.08 18.41
CA LEU A 262 -10.67 -1.43 17.95
C LEU A 262 -9.16 -1.75 17.89
N LEU A 263 -8.28 -0.75 17.78
CA LEU A 263 -6.83 -0.94 17.80
C LEU A 263 -6.31 -1.57 19.11
N TYR A 264 -7.09 -1.52 20.19
CA TYR A 264 -6.78 -2.20 21.46
C TYR A 264 -7.25 -3.67 21.49
N ALA A 265 -7.81 -4.20 20.41
CA ALA A 265 -8.24 -5.60 20.34
C ALA A 265 -7.07 -6.55 20.66
N PRO A 266 -7.31 -7.74 21.19
CA PRO A 266 -6.26 -8.71 21.49
C PRO A 266 -5.84 -9.54 20.26
N THR A 267 -6.57 -9.44 19.14
CA THR A 267 -6.40 -10.26 17.93
C THR A 267 -6.32 -9.38 16.68
N PRO A 268 -5.64 -9.84 15.60
CA PRO A 268 -5.55 -9.11 14.34
C PRO A 268 -6.90 -8.85 13.67
N ARG A 269 -7.87 -9.76 13.81
CA ARG A 269 -9.22 -9.59 13.27
C ARG A 269 -10.03 -8.62 14.13
N LEU A 270 -10.58 -7.59 13.49
CA LEU A 270 -11.35 -6.54 14.15
C LEU A 270 -12.85 -6.65 13.86
N PHE A 271 -13.57 -7.33 14.73
CA PHE A 271 -15.00 -7.54 14.57
C PHE A 271 -15.79 -6.22 14.53
N GLY A 272 -16.65 -6.06 13.52
CA GLY A 272 -17.48 -4.87 13.30
C GLY A 272 -16.74 -3.71 12.59
N LEU A 273 -15.46 -3.90 12.20
CA LEU A 273 -14.72 -2.89 11.45
C LEU A 273 -15.31 -2.61 10.06
N PRO A 274 -15.70 -3.62 9.24
CA PRO A 274 -16.26 -3.36 7.91
C PRO A 274 -17.49 -2.45 7.96
N GLU A 275 -18.39 -2.65 8.91
CA GLU A 275 -19.59 -1.84 9.10
C GLU A 275 -19.24 -0.40 9.51
N LEU A 276 -18.25 -0.22 10.39
CA LEU A 276 -17.79 1.10 10.81
C LEU A 276 -17.12 1.86 9.66
N LEU A 277 -16.25 1.21 8.88
CA LEU A 277 -15.63 1.80 7.70
C LEU A 277 -16.66 2.12 6.61
N ALA A 278 -17.62 1.23 6.38
CA ALA A 278 -18.71 1.51 5.45
C ALA A 278 -19.56 2.71 5.91
N TRP A 279 -19.71 2.94 7.21
CA TRP A 279 -20.37 4.13 7.73
C TRP A 279 -19.48 5.37 7.55
N ALA A 280 -18.22 5.33 7.93
CA ALA A 280 -17.26 6.42 7.74
C ALA A 280 -17.20 6.87 6.27
N ALA A 281 -17.13 5.91 5.33
CA ALA A 281 -17.11 6.16 3.89
C ALA A 281 -18.34 6.93 3.37
N ARG A 282 -19.52 6.70 3.99
CA ARG A 282 -20.76 7.40 3.65
C ARG A 282 -20.86 8.79 4.27
N THR A 283 -20.32 8.97 5.47
CA THR A 283 -20.47 10.21 6.25
C THR A 283 -19.29 11.17 6.08
N GLY A 284 -18.13 10.68 5.67
CA GLY A 284 -16.90 11.47 5.51
C GLY A 284 -16.97 12.64 4.52
N GLY A 285 -17.99 12.68 3.66
CA GLY A 285 -18.28 13.86 2.84
C GLY A 285 -19.09 14.96 3.55
N CYS A 286 -19.67 14.68 4.72
CA CYS A 286 -20.55 15.62 5.43
C CYS A 286 -19.82 16.40 6.54
N LEU A 287 -18.63 15.96 6.97
CA LEU A 287 -17.86 16.61 8.04
C LEU A 287 -16.98 17.77 7.57
N LEU A 288 -16.86 18.00 6.26
CA LEU A 288 -15.97 19.01 5.72
C LEU A 288 -16.50 20.44 5.74
N TYR A 289 -17.76 20.70 6.15
CA TYR A 289 -18.30 22.06 6.13
C TYR A 289 -19.35 22.32 7.21
N THR A 290 -18.93 22.46 8.44
CA THR A 290 -19.56 23.40 9.37
C THR A 290 -18.47 24.21 10.05
N SER A 291 -17.84 25.12 9.30
CA SER A 291 -17.23 26.28 9.94
C SER A 291 -18.36 27.07 10.57
N PRO A 292 -18.33 27.39 11.85
CA PRO A 292 -19.20 28.43 12.37
C PRO A 292 -18.78 29.73 11.68
N SER A 293 -19.69 30.29 10.89
CA SER A 293 -19.57 31.68 10.46
C SER A 293 -19.49 32.60 11.70
N PRO A 294 -18.68 33.67 11.63
CA PRO A 294 -18.46 34.60 12.74
C PRO A 294 -19.72 35.34 13.17
#